data_788ce818836ef33a713c6142f4e2c22f
#
_entry.id   788ce818836ef33a713c6142f4e2c22f
#
_cell.length_a   1.000
_cell.length_b   1.000
_cell.length_c   1.000
_cell.angle_alpha   90.00
_cell.angle_beta   90.00
_cell.angle_gamma   90.00
#
_symmetry.space_group_name_H-M   'P 1'
#
loop_
_entity.id
_entity.type
_entity.pdbx_description
1 polymer ?
#
loop_
_entity_poly.entity_id
_entity_poly.type
_entity_poly.pdbx_seq_one_letter_code
_entity_poly.pdbx_strand_id
1 'polypeptide(L)'
;MENYMGYKMLAQQLIGLTLLISSATQAATKIEQVLVFTDRAQVTRVGDVACGPAALLEFSLLPPSIDQATLRAEAGSAAIESTELKWRPRSEAFSPQVEALDNKLRGVERDLAEQRDAVIRAKANVSMAQALAKQAGEQISHEMGVAGVDAKAWGSSYDQALAAELRGNAEIGKAQTKIRAIERTADEARLERSKLQTAGGKTERFAEVRVSCAAGETAHVTLTYVVGGASWSPAYEARAIEKSDIVALELFGTVTQATGEDWTKVRLILSTALPRTDATPPHLAPLTVYAEKREPPKKVLVQRQEERAHAEAGSANGPELLDTNNQGLSTQFPVADLSDVAGDGTPARVSLTRRDLHATFAWRLFPSQLPYVFRAADVDNMAGFALLAGPVDLFRNGSMMGRSQLERTASGAPFHLSFGLEERLHVKRIIVTEGSQGTGVFTQGRRYDFHYAFELQSLLPAPITLEISDRVPVSELDDVHVSIDESTTPGYVLVKDDGLIRWKQPIGANEKKRLELSFHVDVPNSYAGN
;
A
#
# COMPACT_ATOMS: atom_id res chain seq x y z
N MET A 1 -77.49 1.20 71.30
CA MET A 1 -77.87 2.48 70.74
C MET A 1 -76.79 2.80 69.78
N GLU A 2 -77.03 2.43 68.50
CA GLU A 2 -77.21 3.33 67.39
C GLU A 2 -75.89 3.98 66.94
N ASN A 3 -75.37 3.87 65.72
CA ASN A 3 -75.99 3.74 64.43
C ASN A 3 -74.98 3.23 63.44
N TYR A 4 -75.39 2.29 62.67
CA TYR A 4 -74.69 1.87 61.40
C TYR A 4 -75.34 2.55 60.21
N MET A 5 -74.53 3.25 59.38
CA MET A 5 -74.89 3.65 58.03
C MET A 5 -73.59 3.68 57.18
N GLY A 6 -73.32 2.76 56.39
CA GLY A 6 -73.86 2.62 55.06
C GLY A 6 -72.96 3.35 54.02
N TYR A 7 -71.87 2.73 53.53
CA TYR A 7 -71.12 3.26 52.36
C TYR A 7 -71.39 2.39 51.15
N LYS A 8 -72.10 2.99 50.22
CA LYS A 8 -72.35 2.45 48.86
C LYS A 8 -71.10 2.47 47.99
N MET A 9 -70.94 1.41 47.28
CA MET A 9 -70.00 1.23 46.17
C MET A 9 -70.00 2.40 45.19
N LEU A 10 -68.80 2.86 44.85
CA LEU A 10 -68.46 3.56 43.59
C LEU A 10 -67.39 2.75 42.88
N ALA A 11 -67.87 2.02 41.88
CA ALA A 11 -66.97 1.33 40.93
C ALA A 11 -66.29 2.40 40.07
N GLN A 12 -65.03 2.65 40.30
CA GLN A 12 -64.19 3.41 39.37
C GLN A 12 -63.67 2.45 38.31
N GLN A 13 -64.13 2.65 37.08
CA GLN A 13 -63.55 2.08 35.86
C GLN A 13 -62.14 2.62 35.71
N LEU A 14 -61.14 1.81 36.02
CA LEU A 14 -59.76 2.00 35.56
C LEU A 14 -59.72 1.61 34.06
N ILE A 15 -59.75 2.61 33.18
CA ILE A 15 -59.36 2.49 31.77
C ILE A 15 -57.87 2.20 31.78
N GLY A 16 -57.53 0.92 31.64
CA GLY A 16 -56.16 0.48 31.42
C GLY A 16 -55.68 0.96 30.03
N LEU A 17 -54.92 2.06 30.03
CA LEU A 17 -54.15 2.49 28.87
C LEU A 17 -52.96 1.50 28.71
N THR A 18 -53.21 0.41 28.03
CA THR A 18 -52.15 -0.49 27.55
C THR A 18 -51.31 0.28 26.53
N LEU A 19 -50.20 0.86 26.99
CA LEU A 19 -49.12 1.26 26.09
C LEU A 19 -48.63 -0.01 25.37
N LEU A 20 -49.09 -0.23 24.16
CA LEU A 20 -48.45 -1.12 23.21
C LEU A 20 -47.07 -0.51 22.90
N ILE A 21 -46.07 -0.89 23.69
CA ILE A 21 -44.68 -0.72 23.33
C ILE A 21 -44.52 -1.68 22.14
N SER A 22 -44.73 -1.15 20.93
CA SER A 22 -44.34 -1.77 19.71
C SER A 22 -42.81 -1.89 19.76
N SER A 23 -42.30 -3.04 20.16
CA SER A 23 -40.92 -3.40 19.99
C SER A 23 -40.67 -3.37 18.47
N ALA A 24 -40.14 -2.26 17.97
CA ALA A 24 -39.61 -2.17 16.63
C ALA A 24 -38.56 -3.27 16.53
N THR A 25 -38.91 -4.35 15.85
CA THR A 25 -37.96 -5.38 15.46
C THR A 25 -36.97 -4.65 14.57
N GLN A 26 -35.77 -4.43 15.10
CA GLN A 26 -34.71 -3.75 14.38
C GLN A 26 -34.37 -4.64 13.18
N ALA A 27 -34.85 -4.25 12.00
CA ALA A 27 -34.64 -5.00 10.78
C ALA A 27 -33.14 -5.05 10.51
N ALA A 28 -32.63 -6.25 10.27
CA ALA A 28 -31.21 -6.46 10.02
C ALA A 28 -30.86 -5.80 8.66
N THR A 29 -30.11 -4.72 8.71
CA THR A 29 -29.56 -4.09 7.49
C THR A 29 -28.17 -4.62 7.20
N LYS A 30 -27.85 -4.83 5.92
CA LYS A 30 -26.55 -5.34 5.48
C LYS A 30 -26.01 -4.51 4.31
N ILE A 31 -24.68 -4.50 4.19
CA ILE A 31 -24.02 -3.99 2.98
C ILE A 31 -24.16 -5.08 1.91
N GLU A 32 -24.71 -4.72 0.78
CA GLU A 32 -24.89 -5.64 -0.34
C GLU A 32 -23.80 -5.47 -1.39
N GLN A 33 -23.49 -4.22 -1.73
CA GLN A 33 -22.54 -3.90 -2.79
C GLN A 33 -21.69 -2.70 -2.42
N VAL A 34 -20.43 -2.73 -2.84
CA VAL A 34 -19.50 -1.59 -2.75
C VAL A 34 -18.85 -1.37 -4.09
N LEU A 35 -18.97 -0.16 -4.61
CA LEU A 35 -18.26 0.33 -5.79
C LEU A 35 -17.11 1.22 -5.33
N VAL A 36 -15.88 0.72 -5.46
CA VAL A 36 -14.67 1.42 -5.02
C VAL A 36 -14.06 2.19 -6.19
N PHE A 37 -13.88 3.47 -6.00
CA PHE A 37 -13.15 4.36 -6.89
C PHE A 37 -11.68 4.50 -6.43
N THR A 38 -10.90 5.30 -7.12
CA THR A 38 -9.48 5.51 -6.76
C THR A 38 -9.29 6.32 -5.48
N ASP A 39 -10.30 7.07 -5.01
CA ASP A 39 -10.22 8.00 -3.88
C ASP A 39 -11.39 7.89 -2.88
N ARG A 40 -12.43 7.13 -3.19
CA ARG A 40 -13.66 6.98 -2.39
C ARG A 40 -14.39 5.68 -2.71
N ALA A 41 -15.48 5.39 -1.99
CA ALA A 41 -16.36 4.29 -2.33
C ALA A 41 -17.84 4.69 -2.26
N GLN A 42 -18.64 4.09 -3.13
CA GLN A 42 -20.10 4.11 -3.04
C GLN A 42 -20.56 2.81 -2.41
N VAL A 43 -21.25 2.92 -1.28
CA VAL A 43 -21.77 1.78 -0.52
C VAL A 43 -23.26 1.68 -0.74
N THR A 44 -23.72 0.47 -0.99
CA THR A 44 -25.15 0.14 -1.10
C THR A 44 -25.52 -0.83 0.01
N ARG A 45 -26.40 -0.37 0.91
CA ARG A 45 -26.99 -1.19 1.97
C ARG A 45 -28.43 -1.53 1.64
N VAL A 46 -28.89 -2.67 2.13
CA VAL A 46 -30.26 -3.12 1.98
C VAL A 46 -30.86 -3.53 3.31
N GLY A 47 -32.15 -3.37 3.42
CA GLY A 47 -32.92 -3.83 4.56
C GLY A 47 -34.41 -3.93 4.22
N ASP A 48 -35.13 -4.75 4.98
CA ASP A 48 -36.55 -4.97 4.78
C ASP A 48 -37.36 -4.33 5.90
N VAL A 49 -38.46 -3.69 5.58
CA VAL A 49 -39.38 -3.10 6.55
C VAL A 49 -40.81 -3.56 6.30
N ALA A 50 -41.50 -3.98 7.37
CA ALA A 50 -42.91 -4.29 7.31
C ALA A 50 -43.72 -3.01 7.10
N CYS A 51 -44.58 -2.97 6.10
CA CYS A 51 -45.43 -1.85 5.76
C CYS A 51 -46.55 -1.65 6.76
N GLY A 52 -46.77 -0.37 7.15
CA GLY A 52 -47.78 0.04 8.12
C GLY A 52 -47.88 1.55 8.22
N PRO A 53 -48.70 2.09 9.15
CA PRO A 53 -48.99 3.52 9.25
C PRO A 53 -47.74 4.41 9.54
N ALA A 54 -46.61 3.82 9.92
CA ALA A 54 -45.36 4.50 10.22
C ALA A 54 -44.19 3.58 9.96
N ALA A 55 -44.09 3.04 8.74
CA ALA A 55 -43.00 2.16 8.37
C ALA A 55 -41.66 2.95 8.38
N LEU A 56 -40.80 2.63 9.31
CA LEU A 56 -39.51 3.29 9.53
C LEU A 56 -38.41 2.23 9.54
N LEU A 57 -37.40 2.40 8.69
CA LEU A 57 -36.20 1.58 8.67
C LEU A 57 -34.99 2.40 9.11
N GLU A 58 -34.26 1.90 10.09
CA GLU A 58 -33.02 2.48 10.54
C GLU A 58 -31.82 1.71 9.96
N PHE A 59 -30.92 2.44 9.30
CA PHE A 59 -29.60 1.97 8.92
C PHE A 59 -28.58 2.48 9.91
N SER A 60 -28.20 1.64 10.85
CA SER A 60 -27.30 1.97 11.96
C SER A 60 -25.82 1.86 11.56
N LEU A 61 -24.93 2.42 12.40
CA LEU A 61 -23.47 2.32 12.27
C LEU A 61 -22.94 2.82 10.93
N LEU A 62 -23.45 3.95 10.46
CA LEU A 62 -22.93 4.59 9.26
C LEU A 62 -21.58 5.25 9.55
N PRO A 63 -20.63 5.20 8.58
CA PRO A 63 -19.30 5.77 8.77
C PRO A 63 -19.33 7.29 8.96
N PRO A 64 -18.41 7.85 9.78
CA PRO A 64 -18.33 9.29 9.98
C PRO A 64 -17.93 10.07 8.72
N SER A 65 -17.30 9.39 7.74
CA SER A 65 -16.85 9.95 6.46
C SER A 65 -17.92 10.01 5.38
N ILE A 66 -19.19 9.69 5.73
CA ILE A 66 -20.29 9.72 4.75
C ILE A 66 -20.51 11.13 4.21
N ASP A 67 -20.60 11.24 2.89
CA ASP A 67 -21.02 12.47 2.22
C ASP A 67 -22.54 12.55 2.21
N GLN A 68 -23.10 13.41 3.07
CA GLN A 68 -24.52 13.57 3.24
C GLN A 68 -25.26 13.98 1.95
N ALA A 69 -24.59 14.71 1.05
CA ALA A 69 -25.18 15.15 -0.20
C ALA A 69 -25.46 13.98 -1.16
N THR A 70 -24.75 12.86 -0.96
CA THR A 70 -24.89 11.66 -1.80
C THR A 70 -25.88 10.64 -1.27
N LEU A 71 -26.43 10.85 -0.06
CA LEU A 71 -27.36 9.92 0.56
C LEU A 71 -28.65 9.81 -0.27
N ARG A 72 -28.99 8.59 -0.68
CA ARG A 72 -30.17 8.29 -1.47
C ARG A 72 -30.82 7.01 -0.95
N ALA A 73 -32.14 7.00 -0.87
CA ALA A 73 -32.92 5.81 -0.54
C ALA A 73 -33.92 5.49 -1.64
N GLU A 74 -34.07 4.21 -1.94
CA GLU A 74 -35.02 3.68 -2.90
C GLU A 74 -35.76 2.51 -2.26
N ALA A 75 -37.04 2.33 -2.58
CA ALA A 75 -37.86 1.27 -1.97
C ALA A 75 -38.71 0.48 -2.99
N GLY A 76 -38.18 0.22 -4.17
CA GLY A 76 -38.85 -0.55 -5.21
C GLY A 76 -40.22 0.03 -5.58
N SER A 77 -41.30 -0.69 -5.24
CA SER A 77 -42.71 -0.22 -5.52
C SER A 77 -43.26 0.71 -4.43
N ALA A 78 -42.63 0.81 -3.28
CA ALA A 78 -43.03 1.69 -2.18
C ALA A 78 -42.48 3.10 -2.37
N ALA A 79 -43.13 4.10 -1.78
CA ALA A 79 -42.68 5.49 -1.84
C ALA A 79 -41.80 5.82 -0.61
N ILE A 80 -40.68 6.51 -0.84
CA ILE A 80 -39.88 7.09 0.25
C ILE A 80 -40.48 8.45 0.61
N GLU A 81 -40.90 8.62 1.87
CA GLU A 81 -41.41 9.89 2.40
C GLU A 81 -40.29 10.81 2.85
N SER A 82 -39.31 10.25 3.60
CA SER A 82 -38.14 11.00 4.03
C SER A 82 -36.93 10.10 4.22
N THR A 83 -35.73 10.67 4.05
CA THR A 83 -34.44 10.06 4.36
C THR A 83 -33.65 11.06 5.18
N GLU A 84 -33.40 10.77 6.44
CA GLU A 84 -32.74 11.67 7.37
C GLU A 84 -31.49 11.02 7.95
N LEU A 85 -30.34 11.71 7.86
CA LEU A 85 -29.12 11.33 8.54
C LEU A 85 -29.11 11.95 9.94
N LYS A 86 -29.07 11.12 10.96
CA LYS A 86 -29.07 11.50 12.37
C LYS A 86 -27.80 11.02 13.07
N TRP A 87 -27.59 11.51 14.25
CA TRP A 87 -26.52 11.06 15.13
C TRP A 87 -27.04 10.91 16.55
N ARG A 88 -26.45 9.96 17.28
CA ARG A 88 -26.70 9.73 18.70
C ARG A 88 -25.38 9.48 19.42
N PRO A 89 -25.27 9.81 20.72
CA PRO A 89 -24.11 9.40 21.50
C PRO A 89 -23.98 7.89 21.47
N ARG A 90 -22.78 7.38 21.18
CA ARG A 90 -22.49 5.96 21.26
C ARG A 90 -22.28 5.62 22.72
N SER A 91 -23.08 4.73 23.31
CA SER A 91 -22.77 4.19 24.62
C SER A 91 -21.53 3.33 24.51
N GLU A 92 -20.59 3.45 25.46
CA GLU A 92 -19.22 2.90 25.40
C GLU A 92 -19.09 1.38 25.20
N ALA A 93 -20.19 0.65 25.11
CA ALA A 93 -20.25 -0.81 25.12
C ALA A 93 -20.42 -1.50 23.75
N PHE A 94 -20.12 -0.85 22.61
CA PHE A 94 -20.65 -1.37 21.32
C PHE A 94 -19.67 -2.03 20.36
N SER A 95 -18.38 -2.20 20.68
CA SER A 95 -17.55 -3.13 19.92
C SER A 95 -17.22 -4.31 20.83
N PRO A 96 -17.68 -5.53 20.53
CA PRO A 96 -17.26 -6.72 21.26
C PRO A 96 -15.74 -6.88 21.30
N GLN A 97 -15.07 -6.37 20.27
CA GLN A 97 -13.61 -6.33 20.16
C GLN A 97 -12.98 -5.34 21.16
N VAL A 98 -13.54 -4.13 21.30
CA VAL A 98 -13.06 -3.15 22.29
C VAL A 98 -13.33 -3.65 23.70
N GLU A 99 -14.48 -4.25 23.96
CA GLU A 99 -14.80 -4.85 25.26
C GLU A 99 -13.85 -6.00 25.60
N ALA A 100 -13.55 -6.86 24.64
CA ALA A 100 -12.57 -7.94 24.81
C ALA A 100 -11.18 -7.40 25.14
N LEU A 101 -10.75 -6.31 24.47
CA LEU A 101 -9.47 -5.64 24.73
C LEU A 101 -9.46 -4.97 26.11
N ASP A 102 -10.55 -4.33 26.52
CA ASP A 102 -10.68 -3.74 27.85
C ASP A 102 -10.65 -4.81 28.97
N ASN A 103 -11.26 -5.97 28.73
CA ASN A 103 -11.17 -7.12 29.62
C ASN A 103 -9.73 -7.67 29.69
N LYS A 104 -9.05 -7.77 28.55
CA LYS A 104 -7.64 -8.16 28.47
C LYS A 104 -6.74 -7.18 29.23
N LEU A 105 -6.93 -5.89 29.02
CA LEU A 105 -6.15 -4.84 29.73
C LEU A 105 -6.35 -4.92 31.25
N ARG A 106 -7.59 -5.09 31.73
CA ARG A 106 -7.87 -5.30 33.17
C ARG A 106 -7.19 -6.55 33.73
N GLY A 107 -7.10 -7.63 32.96
CA GLY A 107 -6.34 -8.81 33.32
C GLY A 107 -4.84 -8.53 33.45
N VAL A 108 -4.27 -7.92 32.43
CA VAL A 108 -2.88 -7.53 32.37
C VAL A 108 -2.47 -6.57 33.50
N GLU A 109 -3.35 -5.62 33.86
CA GLU A 109 -3.10 -4.69 34.98
C GLU A 109 -3.06 -5.41 36.34
N ARG A 110 -3.92 -6.42 36.55
CA ARG A 110 -3.87 -7.28 37.75
C ARG A 110 -2.58 -8.07 37.83
N ASP A 111 -2.19 -8.69 36.72
CA ASP A 111 -0.96 -9.49 36.64
C ASP A 111 0.28 -8.60 36.89
N LEU A 112 0.26 -7.38 36.36
CA LEU A 112 1.32 -6.40 36.58
C LEU A 112 1.44 -6.00 38.05
N ALA A 113 0.30 -5.73 38.70
CA ALA A 113 0.26 -5.41 40.14
C ALA A 113 0.81 -6.57 40.97
N GLU A 114 0.42 -7.82 40.69
CA GLU A 114 0.93 -9.00 41.39
C GLU A 114 2.46 -9.14 41.28
N GLN A 115 3.01 -8.95 40.07
CA GLN A 115 4.47 -9.04 39.89
C GLN A 115 5.20 -7.85 40.54
N ARG A 116 4.64 -6.65 40.59
CA ARG A 116 5.20 -5.52 41.32
C ARG A 116 5.22 -5.78 42.82
N ASP A 117 4.17 -6.36 43.36
CA ASP A 117 4.11 -6.77 44.77
C ASP A 117 5.14 -7.88 45.09
N ALA A 118 5.36 -8.80 44.15
CA ALA A 118 6.40 -9.81 44.30
C ALA A 118 7.80 -9.17 44.37
N VAL A 119 8.08 -8.14 43.56
CA VAL A 119 9.33 -7.38 43.61
C VAL A 119 9.47 -6.67 44.98
N ILE A 120 8.39 -6.06 45.47
CA ILE A 120 8.41 -5.37 46.78
C ILE A 120 8.73 -6.36 47.91
N ARG A 121 8.05 -7.52 47.94
CA ARG A 121 8.31 -8.57 48.93
C ARG A 121 9.74 -9.11 48.86
N ALA A 122 10.21 -9.39 47.64
CA ALA A 122 11.58 -9.88 47.47
C ALA A 122 12.65 -8.86 47.88
N LYS A 123 12.44 -7.56 47.60
CA LYS A 123 13.31 -6.49 48.08
C LYS A 123 13.33 -6.37 49.60
N ALA A 124 12.16 -6.49 50.26
CA ALA A 124 12.10 -6.49 51.72
C ALA A 124 12.90 -7.68 52.33
N ASN A 125 12.78 -8.87 51.72
CA ASN A 125 13.56 -10.06 52.14
C ASN A 125 15.06 -9.84 51.95
N VAL A 126 15.48 -9.25 50.82
CA VAL A 126 16.91 -8.89 50.58
C VAL A 126 17.40 -7.89 51.63
N SER A 127 16.64 -6.84 51.90
CA SER A 127 17.01 -5.84 52.90
C SER A 127 17.10 -6.43 54.30
N MET A 128 16.21 -7.35 54.66
CA MET A 128 16.29 -8.07 55.93
C MET A 128 17.53 -8.98 56.04
N ALA A 129 17.85 -9.72 54.94
CA ALA A 129 19.04 -10.55 54.88
C ALA A 129 20.32 -9.73 55.01
N GLN A 130 20.39 -8.56 54.35
CA GLN A 130 21.52 -7.63 54.47
C GLN A 130 21.66 -7.04 55.85
N ALA A 131 20.54 -6.70 56.50
CA ALA A 131 20.55 -6.21 57.90
C ALA A 131 21.06 -7.28 58.86
N LEU A 132 20.62 -8.53 58.68
CA LEU A 132 21.14 -9.68 59.49
C LEU A 132 22.61 -9.92 59.25
N ALA A 133 23.08 -9.88 58.01
CA ALA A 133 24.52 -10.05 57.69
C ALA A 133 25.37 -8.93 58.32
N LYS A 134 24.87 -7.68 58.27
CA LYS A 134 25.52 -6.51 58.90
C LYS A 134 25.60 -6.66 60.44
N GLN A 135 24.47 -7.00 61.06
CA GLN A 135 24.40 -7.20 62.51
C GLN A 135 25.32 -8.34 62.97
N ALA A 136 25.36 -9.46 62.22
CA ALA A 136 26.28 -10.55 62.48
C ALA A 136 27.74 -10.08 62.40
N GLY A 137 28.11 -9.29 61.38
CA GLY A 137 29.46 -8.71 61.26
C GLY A 137 29.84 -7.77 62.38
N GLU A 138 28.95 -6.91 62.84
CA GLU A 138 29.16 -6.01 63.96
C GLU A 138 29.34 -6.79 65.27
N GLN A 139 28.55 -7.82 65.51
CA GLN A 139 28.61 -8.64 66.70
C GLN A 139 29.90 -9.52 66.73
N ILE A 140 30.31 -10.06 65.60
CA ILE A 140 31.60 -10.75 65.46
C ILE A 140 32.76 -9.80 65.87
N SER A 141 32.75 -8.57 65.40
CA SER A 141 33.77 -7.57 65.70
C SER A 141 33.82 -7.23 67.21
N HIS A 142 32.70 -7.22 67.90
CA HIS A 142 32.56 -6.99 69.31
C HIS A 142 33.04 -8.20 70.12
N GLU A 143 32.72 -9.43 69.74
CA GLU A 143 33.04 -10.68 70.43
C GLU A 143 34.49 -11.12 70.22
N MET A 144 35.15 -10.70 69.13
CA MET A 144 36.56 -10.96 68.91
C MET A 144 37.46 -10.35 70.01
N GLY A 145 36.95 -9.41 70.78
CA GLY A 145 37.62 -8.85 71.97
C GLY A 145 37.46 -9.67 73.29
N VAL A 146 36.59 -10.68 73.31
CA VAL A 146 36.24 -11.52 74.46
C VAL A 146 36.45 -12.97 74.11
N ALA A 147 37.13 -13.72 74.95
CA ALA A 147 37.52 -15.15 74.71
C ALA A 147 36.26 -16.04 74.57
N GLY A 148 36.09 -16.72 73.41
CA GLY A 148 35.06 -17.73 73.22
C GLY A 148 34.19 -17.62 71.96
N VAL A 149 34.71 -17.12 70.88
CA VAL A 149 33.94 -16.97 69.57
C VAL A 149 33.65 -18.34 68.98
N ASP A 150 32.39 -18.67 68.74
CA ASP A 150 31.98 -19.82 67.95
C ASP A 150 31.97 -19.44 66.46
N ALA A 151 33.12 -19.48 65.81
CA ALA A 151 33.34 -19.15 64.42
C ALA A 151 32.46 -19.99 63.44
N LYS A 152 32.07 -21.20 63.83
CA LYS A 152 31.21 -22.09 62.99
C LYS A 152 29.76 -21.67 63.00
N ALA A 153 29.22 -21.26 64.14
CA ALA A 153 27.84 -20.75 64.24
C ALA A 153 27.67 -19.44 63.47
N TRP A 154 28.66 -18.54 63.55
CA TRP A 154 28.67 -17.27 62.84
C TRP A 154 28.84 -17.44 61.32
N GLY A 155 29.72 -18.34 60.87
CA GLY A 155 29.85 -18.68 59.45
C GLY A 155 28.53 -19.21 58.87
N SER A 156 27.83 -20.10 59.59
CA SER A 156 26.54 -20.62 59.19
C SER A 156 25.46 -19.53 59.07
N SER A 157 25.42 -18.58 60.01
CA SER A 157 24.46 -17.46 59.98
C SER A 157 24.71 -16.50 58.82
N TYR A 158 25.97 -16.21 58.54
CA TYR A 158 26.36 -15.40 57.38
C TYR A 158 26.02 -16.08 56.04
N ASP A 159 26.32 -17.36 55.91
CA ASP A 159 26.00 -18.16 54.71
C ASP A 159 24.50 -18.22 54.47
N GLN A 160 23.67 -18.33 55.53
CA GLN A 160 22.22 -18.30 55.42
C GLN A 160 21.68 -16.94 54.96
N ALA A 161 22.26 -15.83 55.49
CA ALA A 161 21.90 -14.48 55.06
C ALA A 161 22.26 -14.24 53.58
N LEU A 162 23.50 -14.64 53.19
CA LEU A 162 23.94 -14.55 51.78
C LEU A 162 23.06 -15.38 50.85
N ALA A 163 22.73 -16.61 51.25
CA ALA A 163 21.83 -17.47 50.44
C ALA A 163 20.42 -16.89 50.33
N ALA A 164 19.92 -16.21 51.37
CA ALA A 164 18.64 -15.52 51.34
C ALA A 164 18.68 -14.27 50.42
N GLU A 165 19.74 -13.51 50.46
CA GLU A 165 19.97 -12.37 49.56
C GLU A 165 20.05 -12.80 48.11
N LEU A 166 20.81 -13.83 47.77
CA LEU A 166 20.91 -14.35 46.42
C LEU A 166 19.57 -14.88 45.87
N ARG A 167 18.80 -15.58 46.72
CA ARG A 167 17.44 -16.01 46.35
C ARG A 167 16.53 -14.82 46.07
N GLY A 168 16.54 -13.83 46.97
CA GLY A 168 15.73 -12.63 46.81
C GLY A 168 16.07 -11.86 45.53
N ASN A 169 17.35 -11.68 45.22
CA ASN A 169 17.79 -11.05 43.97
C ASN A 169 17.37 -11.84 42.73
N ALA A 170 17.43 -13.18 42.77
CA ALA A 170 16.93 -14.01 41.67
C ALA A 170 15.42 -13.88 41.48
N GLU A 171 14.64 -13.79 42.56
CA GLU A 171 13.21 -13.54 42.51
C GLU A 171 12.88 -12.16 41.93
N ILE A 172 13.59 -11.12 42.29
CA ILE A 172 13.50 -9.78 41.71
C ILE A 172 13.73 -9.85 40.19
N GLY A 173 14.79 -10.50 39.76
CA GLY A 173 15.13 -10.63 38.34
C GLY A 173 14.04 -11.37 37.52
N LYS A 174 13.51 -12.47 38.09
CA LYS A 174 12.40 -13.20 37.48
C LYS A 174 11.14 -12.36 37.38
N ALA A 175 10.74 -11.68 38.43
CA ALA A 175 9.56 -10.83 38.45
C ALA A 175 9.70 -9.63 37.49
N GLN A 176 10.86 -8.99 37.43
CA GLN A 176 11.14 -7.90 36.49
C GLN A 176 11.08 -8.35 35.01
N THR A 177 11.53 -9.57 34.73
CA THR A 177 11.42 -10.15 33.37
C THR A 177 9.96 -10.37 32.97
N LYS A 178 9.13 -10.86 33.92
CA LYS A 178 7.68 -11.00 33.71
C LYS A 178 7.01 -9.63 33.53
N ILE A 179 7.35 -8.64 34.34
CA ILE A 179 6.84 -7.26 34.20
C ILE A 179 7.05 -6.74 32.79
N ARG A 180 8.28 -6.83 32.25
CA ARG A 180 8.58 -6.38 30.88
C ARG A 180 7.78 -7.12 29.81
N ALA A 181 7.48 -8.42 30.01
CA ALA A 181 6.65 -9.18 29.09
C ALA A 181 5.18 -8.73 29.13
N ILE A 182 4.65 -8.53 30.35
CA ILE A 182 3.30 -8.06 30.60
C ILE A 182 3.09 -6.64 30.06
N GLU A 183 4.05 -5.74 30.25
CA GLU A 183 4.01 -4.36 29.74
C GLU A 183 3.94 -4.34 28.19
N ARG A 184 4.72 -5.18 27.52
CA ARG A 184 4.62 -5.33 26.04
C ARG A 184 3.21 -5.75 25.60
N THR A 185 2.64 -6.75 26.27
CA THR A 185 1.29 -7.20 25.97
C THR A 185 0.24 -6.11 26.22
N ALA A 186 0.45 -5.28 27.25
CA ALA A 186 -0.40 -4.11 27.53
C ALA A 186 -0.32 -3.07 26.40
N ASP A 187 0.90 -2.77 25.96
CA ASP A 187 1.13 -1.76 24.91
C ASP A 187 0.57 -2.20 23.56
N GLU A 188 0.71 -3.48 23.21
CA GLU A 188 0.07 -4.07 22.03
C GLU A 188 -1.47 -3.93 22.09
N ALA A 189 -2.06 -4.31 23.22
CA ALA A 189 -3.52 -4.21 23.41
C ALA A 189 -4.02 -2.77 23.42
N ARG A 190 -3.25 -1.81 23.97
CA ARG A 190 -3.57 -0.38 23.93
C ARG A 190 -3.49 0.18 22.51
N LEU A 191 -2.47 -0.20 21.74
CA LEU A 191 -2.33 0.22 20.35
C LEU A 191 -3.50 -0.29 19.49
N GLU A 192 -3.87 -1.55 19.65
CA GLU A 192 -4.99 -2.16 18.94
C GLU A 192 -6.32 -1.48 19.33
N ARG A 193 -6.54 -1.25 20.64
CA ARG A 193 -7.70 -0.50 21.15
C ARG A 193 -7.76 0.93 20.57
N SER A 194 -6.63 1.62 20.50
CA SER A 194 -6.54 2.98 19.96
C SER A 194 -6.92 3.01 18.48
N LYS A 195 -6.47 2.04 17.68
CA LYS A 195 -6.87 1.92 16.26
C LYS A 195 -8.38 1.75 16.12
N LEU A 196 -8.99 0.86 16.89
CA LEU A 196 -10.43 0.64 16.87
C LEU A 196 -11.24 1.85 17.38
N GLN A 197 -10.72 2.60 18.35
CA GLN A 197 -11.37 3.82 18.85
C GLN A 197 -11.27 5.01 17.90
N THR A 198 -10.16 5.11 17.15
CA THR A 198 -10.00 6.17 16.15
C THR A 198 -10.95 5.94 14.97
N ALA A 199 -11.23 4.69 14.63
CA ALA A 199 -12.21 4.31 13.62
C ALA A 199 -13.67 4.51 14.08
N GLY A 200 -13.96 4.45 15.38
CA GLY A 200 -15.29 4.58 15.96
C GLY A 200 -15.43 5.82 16.85
N GLY A 201 -15.78 6.98 16.29
CA GLY A 201 -16.02 8.21 17.06
C GLY A 201 -17.00 8.04 18.23
N LYS A 202 -17.04 9.02 19.16
CA LYS A 202 -17.95 9.05 20.31
C LYS A 202 -19.44 9.13 19.94
N THR A 203 -19.74 9.30 18.66
CA THR A 203 -21.11 9.43 18.13
C THR A 203 -21.32 8.38 17.04
N GLU A 204 -22.49 7.77 17.07
CA GLU A 204 -22.98 6.89 16.02
C GLU A 204 -23.82 7.71 15.03
N ARG A 205 -23.56 7.53 13.74
CA ARG A 205 -24.43 8.03 12.67
C ARG A 205 -25.35 6.91 12.20
N PHE A 206 -26.59 7.27 11.94
CA PHE A 206 -27.61 6.36 11.42
C PHE A 206 -28.53 7.12 10.47
N ALA A 207 -29.08 6.41 9.48
CA ALA A 207 -30.09 6.96 8.59
C ALA A 207 -31.47 6.38 8.92
N GLU A 208 -32.43 7.24 9.09
CA GLU A 208 -33.85 6.87 9.17
C GLU A 208 -34.50 7.06 7.80
N VAL A 209 -35.08 6.00 7.28
CA VAL A 209 -35.83 6.01 6.04
C VAL A 209 -37.31 5.72 6.36
N ARG A 210 -38.16 6.70 6.08
CA ARG A 210 -39.61 6.54 6.22
C ARG A 210 -40.22 6.12 4.90
N VAL A 211 -40.99 5.05 4.95
CA VAL A 211 -41.55 4.41 3.76
C VAL A 211 -43.06 4.40 3.85
N SER A 212 -43.71 4.77 2.75
CA SER A 212 -45.17 4.69 2.55
C SER A 212 -45.49 3.49 1.67
N CYS A 213 -46.17 2.52 2.23
CA CYS A 213 -46.58 1.29 1.52
C CYS A 213 -47.85 0.67 2.11
N ALA A 214 -48.50 -0.23 1.38
CA ALA A 214 -49.73 -0.85 1.81
C ALA A 214 -49.50 -1.78 3.03
N ALA A 215 -50.40 -1.66 4.01
CA ALA A 215 -50.28 -2.46 5.23
C ALA A 215 -50.29 -3.98 4.96
N GLY A 216 -49.39 -4.71 5.56
CA GLY A 216 -49.22 -6.17 5.39
C GLY A 216 -48.25 -6.58 4.29
N GLU A 217 -47.67 -5.65 3.53
CA GLU A 217 -46.54 -5.90 2.63
C GLU A 217 -45.21 -5.72 3.31
N THR A 218 -44.13 -6.13 2.66
CA THR A 218 -42.75 -5.86 3.06
C THR A 218 -42.07 -5.03 1.98
N ALA A 219 -41.54 -3.87 2.35
CA ALA A 219 -40.78 -3.05 1.43
C ALA A 219 -39.29 -3.34 1.58
N HIS A 220 -38.64 -3.62 0.44
CA HIS A 220 -37.19 -3.75 0.35
C HIS A 220 -36.59 -2.38 0.10
N VAL A 221 -35.82 -1.87 1.04
CA VAL A 221 -35.23 -0.54 1.01
C VAL A 221 -33.73 -0.63 0.70
N THR A 222 -33.30 0.11 -0.29
CA THR A 222 -31.89 0.27 -0.67
C THR A 222 -31.42 1.66 -0.27
N LEU A 223 -30.35 1.74 0.52
CA LEU A 223 -29.68 2.98 0.89
C LEU A 223 -28.32 3.05 0.22
N THR A 224 -28.07 4.09 -0.57
CA THR A 224 -26.81 4.34 -1.26
C THR A 224 -26.18 5.63 -0.77
N TYR A 225 -24.88 5.61 -0.53
CA TYR A 225 -24.10 6.76 -0.09
C TYR A 225 -22.64 6.63 -0.52
N VAL A 226 -21.93 7.76 -0.55
CA VAL A 226 -20.49 7.82 -0.83
C VAL A 226 -19.71 8.07 0.45
N VAL A 227 -18.60 7.39 0.60
CA VAL A 227 -17.67 7.54 1.74
C VAL A 227 -16.27 7.84 1.25
N GLY A 228 -15.59 8.76 1.92
CA GLY A 228 -14.15 8.95 1.78
C GLY A 228 -13.37 7.92 2.60
N GLY A 229 -12.03 7.88 2.38
CA GLY A 229 -11.15 6.98 3.11
C GLY A 229 -11.16 5.54 2.59
N ALA A 230 -11.63 5.34 1.38
CA ALA A 230 -11.53 4.08 0.64
C ALA A 230 -10.90 4.35 -0.73
N SER A 231 -10.05 3.43 -1.18
CA SER A 231 -9.36 3.52 -2.47
C SER A 231 -8.98 2.14 -2.96
N TRP A 232 -8.63 2.06 -4.23
CA TRP A 232 -8.03 0.86 -4.78
C TRP A 232 -6.90 1.22 -5.75
N SER A 233 -5.97 0.28 -5.92
CA SER A 233 -4.89 0.38 -6.89
C SER A 233 -4.71 -0.95 -7.63
N PRO A 234 -4.33 -0.92 -8.92
CA PRO A 234 -4.05 -2.12 -9.69
C PRO A 234 -2.70 -2.72 -9.29
N ALA A 235 -2.61 -4.05 -9.38
CA ALA A 235 -1.38 -4.80 -9.33
C ALA A 235 -1.47 -5.96 -10.32
N TYR A 236 -0.33 -6.42 -10.83
CA TYR A 236 -0.30 -7.43 -11.89
C TYR A 236 0.62 -8.58 -11.53
N GLU A 237 0.30 -9.76 -12.05
CA GLU A 237 1.23 -10.86 -12.22
C GLU A 237 1.35 -11.21 -13.69
N ALA A 238 2.56 -11.23 -14.21
CA ALA A 238 2.84 -11.63 -15.59
C ALA A 238 3.66 -12.92 -15.60
N ARG A 239 3.16 -13.95 -16.26
CA ARG A 239 3.80 -15.27 -16.38
C ARG A 239 4.16 -15.55 -17.81
N ALA A 240 5.46 -15.71 -18.08
CA ALA A 240 5.96 -16.07 -19.40
C ALA A 240 5.69 -17.55 -19.70
N ILE A 241 4.98 -17.82 -20.79
CA ILE A 241 4.72 -19.15 -21.36
C ILE A 241 5.39 -19.21 -22.73
N GLU A 242 6.74 -19.25 -22.71
CA GLU A 242 7.59 -19.09 -23.91
C GLU A 242 7.28 -20.10 -25.02
N LYS A 243 6.91 -21.33 -24.69
CA LYS A 243 6.59 -22.38 -25.67
C LYS A 243 5.37 -22.06 -26.54
N SER A 244 4.50 -21.19 -26.07
CA SER A 244 3.25 -20.82 -26.74
C SER A 244 3.24 -19.35 -27.17
N ASP A 245 4.37 -18.63 -27.02
CA ASP A 245 4.47 -17.19 -27.30
C ASP A 245 3.36 -16.38 -26.59
N ILE A 246 3.14 -16.70 -25.30
CA ILE A 246 2.09 -16.09 -24.47
C ILE A 246 2.69 -15.50 -23.19
N VAL A 247 2.20 -14.33 -22.81
CA VAL A 247 2.27 -13.80 -21.47
C VAL A 247 0.88 -13.88 -20.85
N ALA A 248 0.73 -14.73 -19.81
CA ALA A 248 -0.47 -14.75 -19.01
C ALA A 248 -0.40 -13.58 -18.01
N LEU A 249 -1.22 -12.57 -18.24
CA LEU A 249 -1.32 -11.37 -17.42
C LEU A 249 -2.56 -11.47 -16.53
N GLU A 250 -2.36 -11.46 -15.21
CA GLU A 250 -3.42 -11.43 -14.21
C GLU A 250 -3.46 -10.06 -13.53
N LEU A 251 -4.63 -9.43 -13.52
CA LEU A 251 -4.89 -8.15 -12.88
C LEU A 251 -5.54 -8.38 -11.53
N PHE A 252 -4.98 -7.76 -10.51
CA PHE A 252 -5.51 -7.69 -9.15
C PHE A 252 -5.87 -6.26 -8.79
N GLY A 253 -6.84 -6.12 -7.89
CA GLY A 253 -7.12 -4.86 -7.20
C GLY A 253 -6.64 -4.96 -5.75
N THR A 254 -5.84 -4.01 -5.31
CA THR A 254 -5.55 -3.84 -3.88
C THR A 254 -6.47 -2.78 -3.33
N VAL A 255 -7.43 -3.18 -2.51
CA VAL A 255 -8.44 -2.30 -1.89
C VAL A 255 -7.99 -1.98 -0.48
N THR A 256 -8.01 -0.70 -0.12
CA THR A 256 -7.72 -0.23 1.23
C THR A 256 -8.86 0.69 1.67
N GLN A 257 -9.38 0.49 2.87
CA GLN A 257 -10.41 1.35 3.41
C GLN A 257 -10.24 1.56 4.91
N ALA A 258 -10.45 2.79 5.38
CA ALA A 258 -10.40 3.22 6.77
C ALA A 258 -11.70 3.97 7.14
N THR A 259 -12.84 3.46 6.69
CA THR A 259 -14.14 4.08 6.95
C THR A 259 -14.67 3.75 8.35
N GLY A 260 -14.10 2.72 9.00
CA GLY A 260 -14.60 2.16 10.26
C GLY A 260 -15.80 1.22 10.09
N GLU A 261 -16.14 0.86 8.86
CA GLU A 261 -17.23 -0.02 8.49
C GLU A 261 -16.68 -1.28 7.81
N ASP A 262 -16.84 -2.45 8.42
CA ASP A 262 -16.39 -3.70 7.82
C ASP A 262 -17.30 -4.11 6.66
N TRP A 263 -16.74 -4.29 5.48
CA TRP A 263 -17.44 -4.81 4.32
C TRP A 263 -17.31 -6.33 4.31
N THR A 264 -18.34 -7.01 4.79
CA THR A 264 -18.34 -8.46 4.96
C THR A 264 -19.26 -9.13 3.93
N LYS A 265 -18.70 -10.05 3.14
CA LYS A 265 -19.42 -10.81 2.09
C LYS A 265 -20.19 -9.87 1.14
N VAL A 266 -19.52 -8.82 0.67
CA VAL A 266 -20.10 -7.83 -0.23
C VAL A 266 -19.78 -8.12 -1.69
N ARG A 267 -20.67 -7.72 -2.60
CA ARG A 267 -20.34 -7.61 -4.02
C ARG A 267 -19.43 -6.41 -4.22
N LEU A 268 -18.18 -6.66 -4.61
CA LEU A 268 -17.19 -5.63 -4.80
C LEU A 268 -17.03 -5.32 -6.29
N ILE A 269 -17.02 -4.03 -6.63
CA ILE A 269 -16.76 -3.55 -7.99
C ILE A 269 -15.69 -2.48 -7.88
N LEU A 270 -14.62 -2.60 -8.68
CA LEU A 270 -13.54 -1.61 -8.73
C LEU A 270 -13.70 -0.76 -9.99
N SER A 271 -13.64 0.56 -9.84
CA SER A 271 -13.87 1.49 -10.95
C SER A 271 -12.70 2.43 -11.16
N THR A 272 -12.32 2.64 -12.42
CA THR A 272 -11.34 3.66 -12.82
C THR A 272 -11.95 5.04 -12.97
N ALA A 273 -13.26 5.19 -12.80
CA ALA A 273 -13.92 6.47 -12.82
C ALA A 273 -13.42 7.35 -11.67
N LEU A 274 -13.25 8.63 -11.95
CA LEU A 274 -13.11 9.69 -10.96
C LEU A 274 -14.44 10.45 -10.92
N PRO A 275 -15.36 10.14 -9.98
CA PRO A 275 -16.60 10.89 -9.87
C PRO A 275 -16.25 12.34 -9.52
N ARG A 276 -16.47 13.24 -10.46
CA ARG A 276 -16.32 14.68 -10.20
C ARG A 276 -17.48 15.15 -9.33
N THR A 277 -17.17 15.97 -8.35
CA THR A 277 -18.18 16.62 -7.49
C THR A 277 -18.94 17.71 -8.25
N ASP A 278 -18.39 18.21 -9.34
CA ASP A 278 -19.02 19.21 -10.21
C ASP A 278 -19.01 18.71 -11.68
N ALA A 279 -20.20 18.52 -12.21
CA ALA A 279 -20.43 18.12 -13.61
C ALA A 279 -20.63 19.34 -14.52
N THR A 280 -20.48 20.56 -13.99
CA THR A 280 -20.67 21.78 -14.77
C THR A 280 -19.51 21.96 -15.75
N PRO A 281 -19.77 22.14 -17.07
CA PRO A 281 -18.70 22.42 -18.01
C PRO A 281 -18.05 23.77 -17.70
N PRO A 282 -16.71 23.91 -17.90
CA PRO A 282 -16.02 25.16 -17.65
C PRO A 282 -16.55 26.29 -18.52
N HIS A 283 -16.75 27.45 -17.91
CA HIS A 283 -17.16 28.65 -18.63
C HIS A 283 -15.94 29.31 -19.26
N LEU A 284 -15.94 29.46 -20.59
CA LEU A 284 -14.87 30.17 -21.29
C LEU A 284 -15.05 31.68 -21.09
N ALA A 285 -14.15 32.27 -20.32
CA ALA A 285 -14.04 33.72 -20.23
C ALA A 285 -13.32 34.27 -21.49
N PRO A 286 -13.65 35.51 -21.95
CA PRO A 286 -12.95 36.13 -23.07
C PRO A 286 -11.47 36.27 -22.78
N LEU A 287 -10.61 35.80 -23.69
CA LEU A 287 -9.17 36.00 -23.62
C LEU A 287 -8.83 37.42 -24.06
N THR A 288 -8.49 38.30 -23.12
CA THR A 288 -8.07 39.68 -23.45
C THR A 288 -6.58 39.69 -23.71
N VAL A 289 -6.18 40.03 -24.93
CA VAL A 289 -4.77 40.20 -25.32
C VAL A 289 -4.36 41.62 -25.05
N TYR A 290 -3.39 41.81 -24.14
CA TYR A 290 -2.70 43.10 -23.93
C TYR A 290 -1.39 43.08 -24.68
N ALA A 291 -1.19 44.00 -25.61
CA ALA A 291 0.08 44.18 -26.31
C ALA A 291 0.90 45.29 -25.60
N GLU A 292 1.96 44.90 -24.90
CA GLU A 292 2.99 45.79 -24.42
C GLU A 292 4.19 45.75 -25.38
N LYS A 293 4.66 46.93 -25.84
CA LYS A 293 5.90 47.01 -26.61
C LYS A 293 7.08 46.65 -25.71
N ARG A 294 7.58 45.43 -25.88
CA ARG A 294 8.76 44.94 -25.18
C ARG A 294 10.01 45.37 -25.96
N GLU A 295 10.93 46.05 -25.29
CA GLU A 295 12.28 46.21 -25.82
C GLU A 295 12.96 44.84 -25.98
N PRO A 296 13.80 44.64 -27.03
CA PRO A 296 14.40 43.33 -27.26
C PRO A 296 15.27 42.93 -26.06
N PRO A 297 15.12 41.71 -25.54
CA PRO A 297 15.88 41.24 -24.38
C PRO A 297 17.37 41.17 -24.75
N LYS A 298 18.22 41.73 -23.91
CA LYS A 298 19.66 41.47 -23.94
C LYS A 298 19.86 39.95 -23.86
N LYS A 299 20.66 39.38 -24.79
CA LYS A 299 21.00 37.98 -24.83
C LYS A 299 21.58 37.55 -23.48
N VAL A 300 20.83 36.82 -22.70
CA VAL A 300 21.30 36.11 -21.51
C VAL A 300 21.65 34.71 -21.98
N LEU A 301 22.93 34.34 -21.92
CA LEU A 301 23.37 32.97 -22.07
C LEU A 301 22.81 32.17 -20.89
N VAL A 302 21.81 31.33 -21.15
CA VAL A 302 21.32 30.35 -20.18
C VAL A 302 22.26 29.16 -20.24
N GLN A 303 23.15 29.06 -19.25
CA GLN A 303 23.83 27.78 -18.98
C GLN A 303 22.79 26.78 -18.55
N ARG A 304 22.56 25.76 -19.39
CA ARG A 304 21.74 24.61 -19.05
C ARG A 304 22.49 23.76 -18.04
N GLN A 305 22.12 23.85 -16.79
CA GLN A 305 22.59 22.93 -15.75
C GLN A 305 21.99 21.55 -16.05
N GLU A 306 22.83 20.54 -16.26
CA GLU A 306 22.41 19.14 -16.30
C GLU A 306 21.86 18.78 -14.92
N GLU A 307 20.55 18.70 -14.80
CA GLU A 307 19.91 18.03 -13.66
C GLU A 307 20.15 16.53 -13.80
N ARG A 308 21.07 16.02 -13.00
CA ARG A 308 21.13 14.59 -12.69
C ARG A 308 19.83 14.22 -12.01
N ALA A 309 18.98 13.47 -12.71
CA ALA A 309 17.80 12.88 -12.13
C ALA A 309 18.21 11.86 -11.05
N HIS A 310 18.29 12.33 -9.82
CA HIS A 310 18.17 11.45 -8.68
C HIS A 310 16.68 11.09 -8.54
N ALA A 311 16.35 9.84 -8.84
CA ALA A 311 15.07 9.27 -8.51
C ALA A 311 14.98 9.15 -6.98
N GLU A 312 14.63 10.22 -6.30
CA GLU A 312 14.06 10.14 -4.96
C GLU A 312 12.55 9.97 -5.10
N ALA A 313 12.07 8.83 -4.61
CA ALA A 313 10.66 8.60 -4.39
C ALA A 313 10.16 9.59 -3.32
N GLY A 314 9.70 10.73 -3.76
CA GLY A 314 9.10 11.80 -2.96
C GLY A 314 7.70 12.08 -3.49
N SER A 315 6.73 11.86 -2.63
CA SER A 315 5.34 12.26 -2.72
C SER A 315 5.16 13.60 -3.46
N ALA A 316 4.73 13.55 -4.70
CA ALA A 316 4.29 14.72 -5.44
C ALA A 316 2.76 14.77 -5.45
N ASN A 317 2.19 15.44 -4.45
CA ASN A 317 0.84 15.99 -4.53
C ASN A 317 0.90 17.28 -5.35
N GLY A 318 0.91 17.16 -6.68
CA GLY A 318 0.59 18.23 -7.61
C GLY A 318 -0.65 17.81 -8.42
N PRO A 319 -1.53 18.74 -8.83
CA PRO A 319 -2.61 18.38 -9.72
C PRO A 319 -2.00 17.91 -11.04
N GLU A 320 -2.07 16.61 -11.28
CA GLU A 320 -1.71 15.98 -12.54
C GLU A 320 -2.52 16.65 -13.65
N LEU A 321 -1.84 17.36 -14.53
CA LEU A 321 -2.46 17.90 -15.74
C LEU A 321 -3.05 16.73 -16.50
N LEU A 322 -4.38 16.69 -16.54
CA LEU A 322 -5.14 15.66 -17.25
C LEU A 322 -4.65 15.61 -18.70
N ASP A 323 -4.02 14.50 -19.04
CA ASP A 323 -3.72 14.18 -20.43
C ASP A 323 -5.03 14.18 -21.22
N THR A 324 -5.22 15.21 -22.04
CA THR A 324 -6.46 15.47 -22.81
C THR A 324 -6.72 14.42 -23.89
N ASN A 325 -5.81 13.48 -24.09
CA ASN A 325 -5.95 12.40 -25.08
C ASN A 325 -6.69 11.17 -24.55
N ASN A 326 -7.22 11.20 -23.32
CA ASN A 326 -7.84 10.05 -22.70
C ASN A 326 -9.37 10.20 -22.60
N GLN A 327 -10.06 10.16 -23.72
CA GLN A 327 -11.51 9.90 -23.80
C GLN A 327 -11.79 8.41 -23.45
N GLY A 328 -11.14 7.89 -22.39
CA GLY A 328 -11.35 6.55 -21.90
C GLY A 328 -12.67 6.46 -21.14
N LEU A 329 -13.58 5.67 -21.64
CA LEU A 329 -14.71 5.18 -20.87
C LEU A 329 -14.18 4.59 -19.57
N SER A 330 -14.74 5.01 -18.43
CA SER A 330 -14.40 4.42 -17.14
C SER A 330 -14.69 2.92 -17.18
N THR A 331 -13.70 2.12 -16.77
CA THR A 331 -13.84 0.66 -16.73
C THR A 331 -14.24 0.25 -15.32
N GLN A 332 -15.19 -0.67 -15.21
CA GLN A 332 -15.59 -1.31 -13.97
C GLN A 332 -15.15 -2.77 -14.00
N PHE A 333 -14.54 -3.22 -12.91
CA PHE A 333 -14.11 -4.60 -12.71
C PHE A 333 -14.91 -5.21 -11.57
N PRO A 334 -15.97 -5.99 -11.87
CA PRO A 334 -16.67 -6.75 -10.85
C PRO A 334 -15.76 -7.89 -10.34
N VAL A 335 -15.65 -8.02 -9.02
CA VAL A 335 -14.98 -9.15 -8.40
C VAL A 335 -15.91 -10.35 -8.43
N ALA A 336 -15.41 -11.52 -8.86
CA ALA A 336 -16.25 -12.69 -9.09
C ALA A 336 -16.87 -13.24 -7.80
N ASP A 337 -16.09 -13.23 -6.71
CA ASP A 337 -16.50 -13.77 -5.40
C ASP A 337 -16.89 -12.64 -4.45
N LEU A 338 -17.77 -12.99 -3.47
CA LEU A 338 -18.05 -12.09 -2.36
C LEU A 338 -16.77 -11.82 -1.57
N SER A 339 -16.53 -10.57 -1.27
CA SER A 339 -15.27 -10.13 -0.68
C SER A 339 -15.47 -9.59 0.73
N ASP A 340 -14.45 -9.80 1.56
CA ASP A 340 -14.32 -9.21 2.89
C ASP A 340 -13.22 -8.15 2.87
N VAL A 341 -13.54 -6.91 3.29
CA VAL A 341 -12.58 -5.81 3.40
C VAL A 341 -12.78 -5.13 4.75
N ALA A 342 -11.76 -5.23 5.60
CA ALA A 342 -11.79 -4.63 6.94
C ALA A 342 -11.78 -3.11 6.89
N GLY A 343 -12.47 -2.47 7.84
CA GLY A 343 -12.62 -1.02 7.95
C GLY A 343 -11.45 -0.30 8.63
N ASP A 344 -10.33 -0.96 8.83
CA ASP A 344 -9.19 -0.53 9.64
C ASP A 344 -7.96 -0.06 8.85
N GLY A 345 -8.06 -0.03 7.53
CA GLY A 345 -6.95 0.32 6.63
C GLY A 345 -6.10 -0.86 6.17
N THR A 346 -6.43 -2.09 6.58
CA THR A 346 -5.72 -3.29 6.11
C THR A 346 -5.98 -3.52 4.62
N PRO A 347 -4.93 -3.65 3.77
CA PRO A 347 -5.12 -3.90 2.35
C PRO A 347 -5.70 -5.29 2.07
N ALA A 348 -6.73 -5.36 1.23
CA ALA A 348 -7.29 -6.59 0.70
C ALA A 348 -6.96 -6.71 -0.79
N ARG A 349 -6.34 -7.83 -1.19
CA ARG A 349 -6.03 -8.12 -2.60
C ARG A 349 -7.10 -9.03 -3.20
N VAL A 350 -7.73 -8.59 -4.29
CA VAL A 350 -8.77 -9.33 -5.01
C VAL A 350 -8.36 -9.57 -6.46
N SER A 351 -8.66 -10.75 -7.00
CA SER A 351 -8.42 -11.05 -8.40
C SER A 351 -9.55 -10.46 -9.25
N LEU A 352 -9.20 -9.79 -10.34
CA LEU A 352 -10.15 -9.11 -11.22
C LEU A 352 -10.34 -9.85 -12.54
N THR A 353 -9.24 -10.10 -13.23
CA THR A 353 -9.29 -10.77 -14.53
C THR A 353 -7.92 -11.33 -14.91
N ARG A 354 -7.94 -12.39 -15.71
CA ARG A 354 -6.75 -12.94 -16.35
C ARG A 354 -6.92 -12.86 -17.87
N ARG A 355 -5.83 -12.51 -18.55
CA ARG A 355 -5.74 -12.49 -20.03
C ARG A 355 -4.46 -13.16 -20.48
N ASP A 356 -4.59 -14.03 -21.46
CA ASP A 356 -3.45 -14.63 -22.15
C ASP A 356 -3.18 -13.77 -23.38
N LEU A 357 -2.05 -13.06 -23.38
CA LEU A 357 -1.68 -12.10 -24.40
C LEU A 357 -0.56 -12.69 -25.26
N HIS A 358 -0.67 -12.55 -26.59
CA HIS A 358 0.40 -12.94 -27.49
C HIS A 358 1.64 -12.07 -27.25
N ALA A 359 2.82 -12.69 -27.23
CA ALA A 359 4.07 -12.04 -26.92
C ALA A 359 5.19 -12.49 -27.84
N THR A 360 6.04 -11.56 -28.24
CA THR A 360 7.30 -11.87 -28.95
C THR A 360 8.44 -11.86 -27.93
N PHE A 361 9.01 -13.03 -27.66
CA PHE A 361 10.12 -13.14 -26.73
C PHE A 361 11.46 -12.88 -27.39
N ALA A 362 12.29 -12.04 -26.79
CA ALA A 362 13.62 -11.68 -27.26
C ALA A 362 14.67 -11.77 -26.14
N TRP A 363 15.93 -12.02 -26.55
CA TRP A 363 17.09 -11.85 -25.70
C TRP A 363 17.66 -10.45 -25.92
N ARG A 364 17.76 -9.62 -24.89
CA ARG A 364 18.21 -8.23 -25.00
C ARG A 364 19.42 -7.95 -24.14
N LEU A 365 20.36 -7.20 -24.71
CA LEU A 365 21.60 -6.79 -24.08
C LEU A 365 21.83 -5.30 -24.29
N PHE A 366 22.21 -4.61 -23.20
CA PHE A 366 22.55 -3.19 -23.18
C PHE A 366 23.95 -3.00 -22.58
N PRO A 367 25.04 -3.24 -23.35
CA PRO A 367 26.40 -3.37 -22.82
C PRO A 367 26.93 -2.15 -22.10
N SER A 368 26.53 -0.95 -22.52
CA SER A 368 26.92 0.32 -21.90
C SER A 368 26.28 0.56 -20.53
N GLN A 369 25.13 -0.03 -20.29
CA GLN A 369 24.41 0.12 -19.02
C GLN A 369 24.68 -1.05 -18.06
N LEU A 370 24.39 -2.27 -18.53
CA LEU A 370 24.55 -3.48 -17.72
C LEU A 370 25.03 -4.62 -18.62
N PRO A 371 26.14 -5.30 -18.27
CA PRO A 371 26.69 -6.40 -19.07
C PRO A 371 25.94 -7.73 -18.79
N TYR A 372 24.61 -7.70 -18.85
CA TYR A 372 23.75 -8.86 -18.64
C TYR A 372 22.73 -8.98 -19.76
N VAL A 373 22.37 -10.21 -20.08
CA VAL A 373 21.32 -10.50 -21.06
C VAL A 373 20.00 -10.69 -20.33
N PHE A 374 19.00 -9.95 -20.77
CA PHE A 374 17.64 -10.00 -20.25
C PHE A 374 16.74 -10.83 -21.16
N ARG A 375 15.86 -11.63 -20.55
CA ARG A 375 14.76 -12.23 -21.28
C ARG A 375 13.59 -11.25 -21.29
N ALA A 376 13.29 -10.67 -22.42
CA ALA A 376 12.22 -9.69 -22.62
C ALA A 376 11.07 -10.26 -23.45
N ALA A 377 9.89 -9.67 -23.28
CA ALA A 377 8.72 -9.92 -24.12
C ALA A 377 8.14 -8.59 -24.60
N ASP A 378 7.87 -8.50 -25.88
CA ASP A 378 7.07 -7.44 -26.49
C ASP A 378 5.64 -7.95 -26.61
N VAL A 379 4.70 -7.21 -26.06
CA VAL A 379 3.29 -7.61 -25.91
C VAL A 379 2.40 -6.48 -26.40
N ASP A 380 1.39 -6.80 -27.20
CA ASP A 380 0.32 -5.86 -27.53
C ASP A 380 -0.82 -6.00 -26.51
N ASN A 381 -1.33 -4.88 -26.02
CA ASN A 381 -2.45 -4.89 -25.07
C ASN A 381 -3.76 -5.30 -25.74
N MET A 382 -3.96 -6.58 -25.92
CA MET A 382 -5.21 -7.17 -26.44
C MET A 382 -6.18 -7.59 -25.32
N ALA A 383 -6.06 -7.01 -24.11
CA ALA A 383 -6.89 -7.36 -22.96
C ALA A 383 -8.35 -6.91 -23.11
N GLY A 384 -8.65 -5.97 -24.05
CA GLY A 384 -9.98 -5.40 -24.28
C GLY A 384 -10.26 -4.14 -23.45
N PHE A 385 -9.30 -3.68 -22.64
CA PHE A 385 -9.35 -2.46 -21.86
C PHE A 385 -7.93 -1.86 -21.71
N ALA A 386 -7.86 -0.59 -21.32
CA ALA A 386 -6.58 0.05 -21.03
C ALA A 386 -5.98 -0.53 -19.73
N LEU A 387 -4.73 -1.00 -19.79
CA LEU A 387 -3.98 -1.38 -18.61
C LEU A 387 -3.63 -0.14 -17.80
N LEU A 388 -3.85 -0.20 -16.50
CA LEU A 388 -3.56 0.90 -15.57
C LEU A 388 -2.10 0.84 -15.14
N ALA A 389 -1.53 1.99 -14.78
CA ALA A 389 -0.20 2.01 -14.19
C ALA A 389 -0.19 1.28 -12.84
N GLY A 390 0.78 0.38 -12.63
CA GLY A 390 0.86 -0.39 -11.39
C GLY A 390 2.03 -1.37 -11.36
N PRO A 391 2.37 -1.90 -10.17
CA PRO A 391 3.42 -2.90 -10.02
C PRO A 391 3.05 -4.21 -10.71
N VAL A 392 4.04 -4.85 -11.34
CA VAL A 392 3.90 -6.16 -11.97
C VAL A 392 4.95 -7.13 -11.42
N ASP A 393 4.50 -8.22 -10.84
CA ASP A 393 5.34 -9.34 -10.44
C ASP A 393 5.56 -10.27 -11.64
N LEU A 394 6.81 -10.58 -11.94
CA LEU A 394 7.22 -11.28 -13.16
C LEU A 394 7.64 -12.70 -12.84
N PHE A 395 7.05 -13.65 -13.55
CA PHE A 395 7.31 -15.08 -13.37
C PHE A 395 7.75 -15.74 -14.67
N ARG A 396 8.77 -16.59 -14.57
CA ARG A 396 9.28 -17.41 -15.66
C ARG A 396 9.56 -18.83 -15.17
N ASN A 397 9.09 -19.85 -15.90
CA ASN A 397 9.24 -21.25 -15.51
C ASN A 397 8.78 -21.56 -14.08
N GLY A 398 7.73 -20.92 -13.61
CA GLY A 398 7.18 -21.08 -12.27
C GLY A 398 7.89 -20.32 -11.16
N SER A 399 9.03 -19.70 -11.43
CA SER A 399 9.81 -18.91 -10.47
C SER A 399 9.56 -17.41 -10.62
N MET A 400 9.55 -16.68 -9.51
CA MET A 400 9.53 -15.22 -9.52
C MET A 400 10.88 -14.69 -9.96
N MET A 401 10.90 -13.88 -11.01
CA MET A 401 12.10 -13.26 -11.56
C MET A 401 12.37 -11.86 -11.03
N GLY A 402 11.35 -11.21 -10.50
CA GLY A 402 11.45 -9.86 -9.96
C GLY A 402 10.15 -9.10 -10.08
N ARG A 403 10.23 -7.80 -9.80
CA ARG A 403 9.13 -6.85 -9.90
C ARG A 403 9.51 -5.72 -10.85
N SER A 404 8.55 -5.28 -11.64
CA SER A 404 8.65 -4.12 -12.52
C SER A 404 7.45 -3.21 -12.34
N GLN A 405 7.43 -2.11 -13.07
CA GLN A 405 6.30 -1.19 -13.13
C GLN A 405 5.70 -1.27 -14.54
N LEU A 406 4.40 -1.49 -14.61
CA LEU A 406 3.64 -1.37 -15.85
C LEU A 406 3.16 0.07 -15.96
N GLU A 407 3.42 0.70 -17.08
CA GLU A 407 2.89 2.01 -17.39
C GLU A 407 1.46 1.90 -17.93
N ARG A 408 0.71 3.01 -17.88
CA ARG A 408 -0.61 3.03 -18.45
C ARG A 408 -0.53 2.75 -19.96
N THR A 409 -1.18 1.68 -20.41
CA THR A 409 -1.12 1.21 -21.79
C THR A 409 -2.51 1.13 -22.38
N ALA A 410 -2.80 1.91 -23.41
CA ALA A 410 -4.09 1.88 -24.10
C ALA A 410 -4.38 0.51 -24.70
N SER A 411 -5.65 0.19 -24.93
CA SER A 411 -6.02 -1.04 -25.63
C SER A 411 -5.44 -1.02 -27.06
N GLY A 412 -4.77 -2.10 -27.44
CA GLY A 412 -4.06 -2.24 -28.71
C GLY A 412 -2.66 -1.65 -28.76
N ALA A 413 -2.23 -0.91 -27.72
CA ALA A 413 -0.88 -0.34 -27.67
C ALA A 413 0.16 -1.38 -27.18
N PRO A 414 1.42 -1.30 -27.66
CA PRO A 414 2.49 -2.19 -27.24
C PRO A 414 3.02 -1.81 -25.86
N PHE A 415 3.50 -2.83 -25.14
CA PHE A 415 4.27 -2.66 -23.90
C PHE A 415 5.35 -3.76 -23.78
N HIS A 416 6.30 -3.55 -22.89
CA HIS A 416 7.45 -4.43 -22.74
C HIS A 416 7.55 -4.96 -21.30
N LEU A 417 7.88 -6.24 -21.16
CA LEU A 417 8.14 -6.88 -19.88
C LEU A 417 9.51 -7.55 -19.90
N SER A 418 10.25 -7.49 -18.77
CA SER A 418 11.53 -8.15 -18.63
C SER A 418 11.44 -9.29 -17.61
N PHE A 419 11.56 -10.53 -18.07
CA PHE A 419 11.47 -11.74 -17.26
C PHE A 419 12.82 -12.19 -16.71
N GLY A 420 13.63 -11.22 -16.25
CA GLY A 420 14.87 -11.45 -15.55
C GLY A 420 16.07 -11.73 -16.44
N LEU A 421 17.16 -12.09 -15.79
CA LEU A 421 18.45 -12.35 -16.42
C LEU A 421 18.55 -13.79 -16.95
N GLU A 422 19.35 -13.98 -17.99
CA GLU A 422 19.77 -15.30 -18.44
C GLU A 422 21.23 -15.55 -18.05
N GLU A 423 21.44 -16.27 -16.97
CA GLU A 423 22.77 -16.54 -16.40
C GLU A 423 23.66 -17.41 -17.30
N ARG A 424 23.08 -18.12 -18.27
CA ARG A 424 23.81 -18.92 -19.23
C ARG A 424 24.36 -18.12 -20.42
N LEU A 425 24.11 -16.80 -20.45
CA LEU A 425 24.66 -15.87 -21.42
C LEU A 425 25.61 -14.90 -20.72
N HIS A 426 26.89 -15.15 -20.81
CA HIS A 426 27.91 -14.31 -20.20
C HIS A 426 28.31 -13.20 -21.16
N VAL A 427 28.44 -11.99 -20.63
CA VAL A 427 28.81 -10.80 -21.37
C VAL A 427 29.95 -10.09 -20.67
N LYS A 428 30.96 -9.67 -21.41
CA LYS A 428 32.00 -8.79 -20.92
C LYS A 428 32.18 -7.61 -21.88
N ARG A 429 32.00 -6.39 -21.38
CA ARG A 429 32.35 -5.17 -22.12
C ARG A 429 33.79 -4.80 -21.81
N ILE A 430 34.57 -4.56 -22.86
CA ILE A 430 35.98 -4.20 -22.79
C ILE A 430 36.14 -2.84 -23.47
N ILE A 431 36.81 -1.92 -22.81
CA ILE A 431 37.26 -0.67 -23.39
C ILE A 431 38.59 -0.96 -24.06
N VAL A 432 38.64 -0.96 -25.40
CA VAL A 432 39.84 -1.21 -26.17
C VAL A 432 40.64 0.07 -26.33
N THR A 433 39.97 1.15 -26.70
CA THR A 433 40.57 2.50 -26.82
C THR A 433 39.54 3.52 -26.38
N GLU A 434 39.99 4.46 -25.58
CA GLU A 434 39.27 5.69 -25.24
C GLU A 434 40.32 6.78 -25.09
N GLY A 435 40.41 7.68 -26.07
CA GLY A 435 41.48 8.64 -26.11
C GLY A 435 41.23 9.78 -27.07
N SER A 436 42.05 10.84 -26.98
CA SER A 436 41.99 11.96 -27.90
C SER A 436 43.31 12.15 -28.63
N GLN A 437 43.24 12.40 -29.92
CA GLN A 437 44.38 12.76 -30.75
C GLN A 437 44.15 14.12 -31.42
N GLY A 438 45.23 14.93 -31.54
CA GLY A 438 45.18 16.14 -32.33
C GLY A 438 45.14 15.80 -33.83
N THR A 439 44.19 16.35 -34.56
CA THR A 439 44.09 16.14 -36.01
C THR A 439 45.06 17.07 -36.71
N GLY A 440 46.24 16.55 -37.16
CA GLY A 440 47.17 17.07 -38.18
C GLY A 440 47.69 18.49 -38.02
N VAL A 441 48.81 18.76 -38.71
CA VAL A 441 49.52 20.05 -38.68
C VAL A 441 48.73 21.22 -39.34
N PHE A 442 47.65 20.91 -40.06
CA PHE A 442 46.85 21.87 -40.83
C PHE A 442 45.35 21.86 -40.55
N THR A 443 44.83 20.92 -39.78
CA THR A 443 43.42 20.90 -39.38
C THR A 443 43.29 21.20 -37.89
N GLN A 444 42.67 22.35 -37.56
CA GLN A 444 42.47 22.82 -36.18
C GLN A 444 41.28 22.08 -35.54
N GLY A 445 41.50 20.90 -34.93
CA GLY A 445 40.48 20.12 -34.26
C GLY A 445 41.06 19.01 -33.37
N ARG A 446 40.21 18.40 -32.56
CA ARG A 446 40.52 17.21 -31.78
C ARG A 446 39.61 16.07 -32.22
N ARG A 447 40.19 14.88 -32.40
CA ARG A 447 39.47 13.65 -32.61
C ARG A 447 39.51 12.85 -31.32
N TYR A 448 38.31 12.42 -30.87
CA TYR A 448 38.14 11.49 -29.75
C TYR A 448 37.77 10.13 -30.33
N ASP A 449 38.61 9.14 -30.10
CA ASP A 449 38.43 7.77 -30.60
C ASP A 449 37.90 6.89 -29.48
N PHE A 450 36.83 6.14 -29.78
CA PHE A 450 36.19 5.21 -28.86
C PHE A 450 36.07 3.85 -29.49
N HIS A 451 36.63 2.82 -28.84
CA HIS A 451 36.56 1.45 -29.29
C HIS A 451 36.22 0.53 -28.15
N TYR A 452 35.08 -0.14 -28.25
CA TYR A 452 34.55 -1.09 -27.30
C TYR A 452 34.42 -2.47 -27.93
N ALA A 453 34.73 -3.51 -27.15
CA ALA A 453 34.50 -4.90 -27.55
C ALA A 453 33.51 -5.54 -26.57
N PHE A 454 32.60 -6.34 -27.11
CA PHE A 454 31.64 -7.14 -26.39
C PHE A 454 31.97 -8.62 -26.58
N GLU A 455 32.53 -9.24 -25.53
CA GLU A 455 32.79 -10.69 -25.55
C GLU A 455 31.55 -11.39 -24.99
N LEU A 456 30.93 -12.20 -25.84
CA LEU A 456 29.73 -12.97 -25.57
C LEU A 456 30.08 -14.44 -25.45
N GLN A 457 29.54 -15.14 -24.46
CA GLN A 457 29.63 -16.58 -24.35
C GLN A 457 28.26 -17.16 -24.04
N SER A 458 27.76 -18.00 -24.96
CA SER A 458 26.53 -18.76 -24.76
C SER A 458 26.89 -20.11 -24.11
N LEU A 459 26.17 -20.49 -23.07
CA LEU A 459 26.11 -21.81 -22.47
C LEU A 459 24.75 -22.47 -22.74
N LEU A 460 23.96 -21.90 -23.64
CA LEU A 460 22.67 -22.45 -24.05
C LEU A 460 22.85 -23.66 -24.95
N PRO A 461 21.99 -24.69 -24.83
CA PRO A 461 22.07 -25.90 -25.66
C PRO A 461 21.56 -25.70 -27.11
N ALA A 462 20.90 -24.58 -27.39
CA ALA A 462 20.31 -24.23 -28.67
C ALA A 462 20.77 -22.83 -29.12
N PRO A 463 20.85 -22.59 -30.45
CA PRO A 463 21.16 -21.27 -30.99
C PRO A 463 20.04 -20.29 -30.67
N ILE A 464 20.41 -19.01 -30.48
CA ILE A 464 19.51 -17.90 -30.21
C ILE A 464 19.85 -16.71 -31.10
N THR A 465 18.91 -15.77 -31.20
CA THR A 465 19.16 -14.41 -31.71
C THR A 465 19.20 -13.43 -30.54
N LEU A 466 20.32 -12.74 -30.37
CA LEU A 466 20.53 -11.73 -29.35
C LEU A 466 20.33 -10.33 -29.97
N GLU A 467 19.43 -9.54 -29.39
CA GLU A 467 19.25 -8.13 -29.71
C GLU A 467 20.18 -7.31 -28.80
N ILE A 468 21.15 -6.65 -29.42
CA ILE A 468 22.13 -5.81 -28.70
C ILE A 468 21.84 -4.37 -29.04
N SER A 469 21.70 -3.54 -28.01
CA SER A 469 21.48 -2.09 -28.17
C SER A 469 22.54 -1.33 -27.39
N ASP A 470 23.21 -0.39 -28.05
CA ASP A 470 24.15 0.52 -27.43
C ASP A 470 23.94 1.93 -27.98
N ARG A 471 24.72 2.92 -27.56
CA ARG A 471 24.61 4.29 -27.99
C ARG A 471 25.93 4.84 -28.47
N VAL A 472 25.84 5.67 -29.51
CA VAL A 472 26.89 6.61 -29.90
C VAL A 472 26.41 8.02 -29.59
N PRO A 473 27.31 8.98 -29.29
CA PRO A 473 26.91 10.36 -29.04
C PRO A 473 26.16 10.95 -30.25
N VAL A 474 25.26 11.87 -30.03
CA VAL A 474 24.66 12.74 -31.05
C VAL A 474 25.06 14.17 -30.76
N SER A 475 25.33 14.95 -31.81
CA SER A 475 25.67 16.36 -31.70
C SER A 475 24.53 17.23 -32.22
N GLU A 476 24.18 18.27 -31.48
CA GLU A 476 23.31 19.37 -31.92
C GLU A 476 24.10 20.48 -32.67
N LEU A 477 25.43 20.33 -32.72
CA LEU A 477 26.32 21.33 -33.35
C LEU A 477 26.71 20.84 -34.74
N ASP A 478 26.49 21.64 -35.76
CA ASP A 478 26.76 21.32 -37.15
C ASP A 478 28.24 20.98 -37.43
N ASP A 479 29.15 21.57 -36.64
CA ASP A 479 30.60 21.42 -36.80
C ASP A 479 31.19 20.24 -36.02
N VAL A 480 30.39 19.55 -35.18
CA VAL A 480 30.83 18.36 -34.42
C VAL A 480 30.28 17.12 -35.08
N HIS A 481 31.18 16.32 -35.61
CA HIS A 481 30.79 15.12 -36.37
C HIS A 481 31.07 13.83 -35.59
N VAL A 482 30.06 12.98 -35.49
CA VAL A 482 30.17 11.62 -34.95
C VAL A 482 30.14 10.65 -36.12
N SER A 483 31.18 9.81 -36.24
CA SER A 483 31.31 8.84 -37.32
C SER A 483 31.57 7.44 -36.75
N ILE A 484 30.88 6.44 -37.29
CA ILE A 484 31.11 5.04 -36.93
C ILE A 484 32.22 4.50 -37.82
N ASP A 485 33.22 3.84 -37.21
CA ASP A 485 34.38 3.33 -37.90
C ASP A 485 34.10 1.97 -38.54
N GLU A 486 34.88 1.63 -39.58
CA GLU A 486 34.80 0.36 -40.32
C GLU A 486 35.07 -0.87 -39.46
N SER A 487 35.79 -0.70 -38.32
CA SER A 487 36.02 -1.77 -37.34
C SER A 487 34.78 -2.16 -36.55
N THR A 488 33.71 -1.38 -36.64
CA THR A 488 32.41 -1.74 -36.01
C THR A 488 31.84 -2.98 -36.69
N THR A 489 31.40 -3.95 -35.86
CA THR A 489 30.75 -5.17 -36.35
C THR A 489 29.59 -4.84 -37.29
N PRO A 490 29.59 -5.33 -38.54
CA PRO A 490 28.57 -4.98 -39.52
C PRO A 490 27.18 -5.55 -39.16
N GLY A 491 26.14 -5.07 -39.86
CA GLY A 491 24.76 -5.51 -39.68
C GLY A 491 24.02 -4.76 -38.55
N TYR A 492 24.53 -3.61 -38.18
CA TYR A 492 23.83 -2.73 -37.26
C TYR A 492 22.81 -1.83 -37.97
N VAL A 493 21.83 -1.38 -37.19
CA VAL A 493 20.92 -0.29 -37.55
C VAL A 493 21.18 0.87 -36.61
N LEU A 494 21.46 2.05 -37.17
CA LEU A 494 21.67 3.29 -36.43
C LEU A 494 20.44 4.18 -36.55
N VAL A 495 19.84 4.54 -35.42
CA VAL A 495 18.82 5.59 -35.31
C VAL A 495 19.58 6.91 -35.05
N LYS A 496 19.69 7.75 -36.08
CA LYS A 496 20.57 8.94 -36.07
C LYS A 496 20.13 10.01 -35.05
N ASP A 497 18.84 10.14 -34.83
CA ASP A 497 18.28 11.20 -33.98
C ASP A 497 18.59 11.01 -32.49
N ASP A 498 18.71 9.78 -32.04
CA ASP A 498 19.00 9.43 -30.63
C ASP A 498 20.33 8.70 -30.44
N GLY A 499 21.08 8.46 -31.51
CA GLY A 499 22.37 7.77 -31.50
C GLY A 499 22.27 6.29 -31.13
N LEU A 500 21.09 5.71 -31.18
CA LEU A 500 20.87 4.30 -30.80
C LEU A 500 21.34 3.36 -31.90
N ILE A 501 22.32 2.50 -31.59
CA ILE A 501 22.86 1.49 -32.48
C ILE A 501 22.40 0.10 -32.04
N ARG A 502 21.85 -0.70 -32.98
CA ARG A 502 21.23 -1.99 -32.68
C ARG A 502 21.77 -3.08 -33.62
N TRP A 503 22.02 -4.26 -33.04
CA TRP A 503 22.34 -5.47 -33.77
C TRP A 503 21.33 -6.57 -33.43
N LYS A 504 21.05 -7.42 -34.42
CA LYS A 504 20.43 -8.74 -34.25
C LYS A 504 21.45 -9.80 -34.60
N GLN A 505 22.07 -10.41 -33.58
CA GLN A 505 23.18 -11.32 -33.75
C GLN A 505 22.79 -12.76 -33.43
N PRO A 506 22.91 -13.69 -34.39
CA PRO A 506 22.79 -15.11 -34.09
C PRO A 506 23.99 -15.56 -33.26
N ILE A 507 23.72 -16.33 -32.20
CA ILE A 507 24.73 -16.96 -31.35
C ILE A 507 24.39 -18.44 -31.26
N GLY A 508 25.35 -19.31 -31.62
CA GLY A 508 25.19 -20.75 -31.61
C GLY A 508 25.19 -21.35 -30.20
N ALA A 509 24.87 -22.62 -30.13
CA ALA A 509 24.96 -23.37 -28.88
C ALA A 509 26.42 -23.43 -28.41
N ASN A 510 26.67 -23.09 -27.15
CA ASN A 510 28.00 -23.06 -26.53
C ASN A 510 29.05 -22.22 -27.31
N GLU A 511 28.60 -21.22 -28.07
CA GLU A 511 29.46 -20.35 -28.88
C GLU A 511 30.04 -19.20 -28.05
N LYS A 512 31.30 -18.84 -28.41
CA LYS A 512 31.90 -17.56 -28.01
C LYS A 512 31.92 -16.63 -29.22
N LYS A 513 31.47 -15.41 -29.04
CA LYS A 513 31.41 -14.40 -30.10
C LYS A 513 31.91 -13.07 -29.58
N ARG A 514 32.65 -12.34 -30.44
CA ARG A 514 33.09 -10.97 -30.13
C ARG A 514 32.48 -10.02 -31.15
N LEU A 515 31.90 -8.92 -30.62
CA LEU A 515 31.43 -7.80 -31.42
C LEU A 515 32.24 -6.57 -31.04
N GLU A 516 32.34 -5.63 -31.96
CA GLU A 516 33.06 -4.39 -31.76
C GLU A 516 32.19 -3.20 -32.15
N LEU A 517 32.27 -2.14 -31.34
CA LEU A 517 31.70 -0.83 -31.58
C LEU A 517 32.84 0.19 -31.53
N SER A 518 33.14 0.78 -32.69
CA SER A 518 34.14 1.82 -32.80
C SER A 518 33.54 3.05 -33.49
N PHE A 519 33.78 4.19 -32.91
CA PHE A 519 33.35 5.47 -33.45
C PHE A 519 34.33 6.57 -33.03
N HIS A 520 34.34 7.66 -33.76
CA HIS A 520 35.08 8.83 -33.38
C HIS A 520 34.20 10.08 -33.42
N VAL A 521 34.62 11.07 -32.63
CA VAL A 521 33.99 12.39 -32.55
C VAL A 521 35.02 13.45 -32.93
N ASP A 522 34.79 14.14 -34.04
CA ASP A 522 35.60 15.24 -34.49
C ASP A 522 35.05 16.58 -33.96
N VAL A 523 35.87 17.27 -33.18
CA VAL A 523 35.51 18.51 -32.52
C VAL A 523 36.46 19.62 -32.97
N PRO A 524 35.99 20.71 -33.60
CA PRO A 524 36.80 21.88 -33.93
C PRO A 524 37.43 22.56 -32.69
N ASN A 525 38.62 23.13 -32.82
CA ASN A 525 39.31 23.83 -31.72
C ASN A 525 38.52 25.00 -31.15
N SER A 526 37.57 25.54 -31.89
CA SER A 526 36.65 26.59 -31.41
C SER A 526 35.78 26.15 -30.23
N TYR A 527 35.61 24.82 -30.05
CA TYR A 527 34.82 24.19 -28.96
C TYR A 527 35.68 23.47 -27.93
N ALA A 528 36.99 23.37 -28.15
CA ALA A 528 37.88 22.74 -27.19
C ALA A 528 37.94 23.58 -25.91
N GLY A 529 37.02 23.28 -24.98
CA GLY A 529 37.12 23.72 -23.59
C GLY A 529 38.35 23.09 -22.94
N ASN A 530 38.89 23.78 -21.96
CA ASN A 530 40.05 23.40 -21.15
C ASN A 530 39.87 22.07 -20.44
#